data_bfcfd442f865a187107d6345fc45e3ab
#
_entry.id   bfcfd442f865a187107d6345fc45e3ab
#
_cell.length_a   1.000
_cell.length_b   1.000
_cell.length_c   1.000
_cell.angle_alpha   90.00
_cell.angle_beta   90.00
_cell.angle_gamma   90.00
#
_symmetry.space_group_name_H-M   'P 1'
#
loop_
_entity.id
_entity.type
_entity.pdbx_description
1 polymer ?
#
loop_
_entity_poly.entity_id
_entity_poly.type
_entity_poly.pdbx_seq_one_letter_code
_entity_poly.pdbx_strand_id
1 'polypeptide(L)'
;MSNPKIIVRILGGLGNQLFCYAAARRLALKSDAELVLDDVSGFSRDLLYQRRYQLDHFRIPCRKATKAERLEPLSRLRRYLKRATNRHRPFQLRNYIQQAGVDFDPRLLMLRPKGTLFLEGYWQSESYFKDVEETIRSDLRIIAPTDRNNVNVAKRIRE
;
A
#
# COMPACT_ATOMS: atom_id res chain seq x y z
N MET A 1 -19.17 -13.52 -9.92
CA MET A 1 -18.88 -12.58 -8.82
C MET A 1 -17.54 -11.92 -9.13
N SER A 2 -17.41 -10.60 -8.98
CA SER A 2 -16.12 -9.93 -9.18
C SER A 2 -15.15 -10.33 -8.07
N ASN A 3 -13.90 -10.62 -8.42
CA ASN A 3 -12.86 -10.92 -7.43
C ASN A 3 -12.71 -9.76 -6.43
N PRO A 4 -12.43 -10.05 -5.15
CA PRO A 4 -12.14 -9.03 -4.16
C PRO A 4 -11.00 -8.12 -4.64
N LYS A 5 -11.05 -6.85 -4.26
CA LYS A 5 -10.04 -5.86 -4.66
C LYS A 5 -9.58 -5.05 -3.47
N ILE A 6 -8.28 -4.86 -3.35
CA ILE A 6 -7.68 -4.00 -2.33
C ILE A 6 -7.01 -2.82 -3.04
N ILE A 7 -7.48 -1.61 -2.74
CA ILE A 7 -6.89 -0.37 -3.25
C ILE A 7 -6.12 0.26 -2.10
N VAL A 8 -4.79 0.20 -2.16
CA VAL A 8 -3.93 0.79 -1.15
C VAL A 8 -3.45 2.16 -1.58
N ARG A 9 -3.61 3.14 -0.71
CA ARG A 9 -3.10 4.49 -0.90
C ARG A 9 -1.63 4.53 -0.52
N ILE A 10 -0.77 4.70 -1.51
CA ILE A 10 0.69 4.85 -1.29
C ILE A 10 0.98 6.29 -0.89
N LEU A 11 1.76 6.47 0.19
CA LEU A 11 2.05 7.80 0.75
C LEU A 11 3.38 7.84 1.50
N GLY A 12 3.88 9.04 1.73
CA GLY A 12 5.12 9.24 2.47
C GLY A 12 6.41 9.03 1.65
N GLY A 13 7.55 8.96 2.34
CA GLY A 13 8.84 8.62 1.73
C GLY A 13 8.93 7.14 1.34
N LEU A 14 10.02 6.76 0.66
CA LEU A 14 10.19 5.41 0.12
C LEU A 14 9.96 4.31 1.17
N GLY A 15 10.55 4.42 2.36
CA GLY A 15 10.35 3.44 3.43
C GLY A 15 8.87 3.24 3.80
N ASN A 16 8.11 4.34 3.92
CA ASN A 16 6.67 4.26 4.19
C ASN A 16 5.90 3.62 3.04
N GLN A 17 6.27 3.93 1.79
CA GLN A 17 5.66 3.32 0.61
C GLN A 17 5.87 1.81 0.58
N LEU A 18 7.05 1.32 0.97
CA LEU A 18 7.36 -0.10 1.09
C LEU A 18 6.48 -0.78 2.15
N PHE A 19 6.28 -0.16 3.31
CA PHE A 19 5.38 -0.68 4.34
C PHE A 19 3.91 -0.69 3.89
N CYS A 20 3.43 0.40 3.27
CA CYS A 20 2.07 0.44 2.70
C CYS A 20 1.85 -0.72 1.71
N TYR A 21 2.81 -0.93 0.81
CA TYR A 21 2.78 -2.01 -0.14
C TYR A 21 2.77 -3.38 0.53
N ALA A 22 3.73 -3.65 1.41
CA ALA A 22 3.93 -4.97 1.99
C ALA A 22 2.70 -5.44 2.81
N ALA A 23 2.13 -4.57 3.63
CA ALA A 23 0.91 -4.88 4.39
C ALA A 23 -0.29 -5.17 3.47
N ALA A 24 -0.48 -4.35 2.44
CA ALA A 24 -1.56 -4.53 1.46
C ALA A 24 -1.35 -5.79 0.60
N ARG A 25 -0.10 -6.08 0.21
CA ARG A 25 0.27 -7.27 -0.55
C ARG A 25 -0.05 -8.56 0.20
N ARG A 26 0.35 -8.61 1.48
CA ARG A 26 0.00 -9.74 2.35
C ARG A 26 -1.51 -9.94 2.44
N LEU A 27 -2.25 -8.86 2.66
CA LEU A 27 -3.71 -8.93 2.75
C LEU A 27 -4.33 -9.44 1.44
N ALA A 28 -3.83 -8.98 0.29
CA ALA A 28 -4.29 -9.44 -1.02
C ALA A 28 -4.01 -10.93 -1.24
N LEU A 29 -2.80 -11.39 -0.93
CA LEU A 29 -2.43 -12.81 -1.03
C LEU A 29 -3.33 -13.72 -0.16
N LYS A 30 -3.58 -13.31 1.09
CA LYS A 30 -4.40 -14.11 2.03
C LYS A 30 -5.90 -14.06 1.74
N SER A 31 -6.34 -13.18 0.85
CA SER A 31 -7.76 -13.00 0.51
C SER A 31 -8.07 -13.35 -0.94
N ASP A 32 -7.09 -13.82 -1.69
CA ASP A 32 -7.19 -14.03 -3.15
C ASP A 32 -7.78 -12.79 -3.86
N ALA A 33 -7.26 -11.62 -3.48
CA ALA A 33 -7.75 -10.33 -3.94
C ALA A 33 -6.77 -9.67 -4.92
N GLU A 34 -7.30 -8.93 -5.89
CA GLU A 34 -6.50 -8.04 -6.73
C GLU A 34 -5.93 -6.90 -5.87
N LEU A 35 -4.61 -6.68 -5.91
CA LEU A 35 -3.98 -5.50 -5.32
C LEU A 35 -3.82 -4.39 -6.36
N VAL A 36 -4.26 -3.18 -6.00
CA VAL A 36 -4.20 -1.98 -6.83
C VAL A 36 -3.55 -0.85 -6.05
N LEU A 37 -2.60 -0.15 -6.65
CA LEU A 37 -1.83 0.91 -6.00
C LEU A 37 -2.36 2.30 -6.39
N ASP A 38 -2.87 3.06 -5.42
CA ASP A 38 -3.15 4.49 -5.61
C ASP A 38 -1.84 5.27 -5.45
N ASP A 39 -1.19 5.49 -6.57
CA ASP A 39 0.13 6.11 -6.71
C ASP A 39 0.09 7.67 -6.77
N VAL A 40 -1.09 8.27 -6.70
CA VAL A 40 -1.30 9.70 -6.92
C VAL A 40 -1.82 10.41 -5.67
N SER A 41 -2.92 9.92 -5.09
CA SER A 41 -3.68 10.69 -4.11
C SER A 41 -2.94 10.89 -2.78
N GLY A 42 -1.96 10.05 -2.47
CA GLY A 42 -1.12 10.16 -1.27
C GLY A 42 -0.12 11.33 -1.32
N PHE A 43 0.17 11.83 -2.52
CA PHE A 43 1.19 12.86 -2.76
C PHE A 43 0.61 14.23 -3.12
N SER A 44 -0.67 14.32 -3.43
CA SER A 44 -1.33 15.53 -3.95
C SER A 44 -1.26 16.76 -3.03
N ARG A 45 -0.82 16.61 -1.79
CA ARG A 45 -0.67 17.66 -0.77
C ARG A 45 0.67 17.69 -0.08
N ASP A 46 1.62 16.92 -0.53
CA ASP A 46 2.98 16.96 0.02
C ASP A 46 3.76 18.15 -0.57
N LEU A 47 3.31 19.35 -0.23
CA LEU A 47 3.94 20.59 -0.71
C LEU A 47 5.29 20.85 -0.05
N LEU A 48 5.48 20.39 1.19
CA LEU A 48 6.69 20.65 1.97
C LEU A 48 7.86 19.74 1.52
N TYR A 49 7.63 18.45 1.41
CA TYR A 49 8.69 17.49 1.06
C TYR A 49 8.67 17.09 -0.41
N GLN A 50 7.63 17.44 -1.15
CA GLN A 50 7.45 17.15 -2.57
C GLN A 50 7.72 15.67 -2.92
N ARG A 51 7.29 14.77 -2.03
CA ARG A 51 7.47 13.32 -2.19
C ARG A 51 6.68 12.84 -3.41
N ARG A 52 7.21 11.77 -4.00
CA ARG A 52 6.63 11.15 -5.20
C ARG A 52 6.52 9.65 -5.00
N TYR A 53 5.72 9.02 -5.83
CA TYR A 53 5.68 7.57 -5.93
C TYR A 53 7.03 7.05 -6.44
N GLN A 54 7.61 6.06 -5.75
CA GLN A 54 8.94 5.53 -6.02
C GLN A 54 8.96 4.00 -6.18
N LEU A 55 7.80 3.34 -6.08
CA LEU A 55 7.77 1.87 -6.18
C LEU A 55 7.94 1.35 -7.61
N ASP A 56 7.97 2.21 -8.63
CA ASP A 56 8.31 1.83 -10.02
C ASP A 56 9.76 1.31 -10.17
N HIS A 57 10.60 1.50 -9.16
CA HIS A 57 11.96 0.97 -9.14
C HIS A 57 12.03 -0.52 -8.80
N PHE A 58 10.92 -1.14 -8.41
CA PHE A 58 10.84 -2.51 -7.93
C PHE A 58 9.96 -3.39 -8.85
N ARG A 59 10.20 -4.71 -8.79
CA ARG A 59 9.45 -5.71 -9.57
C ARG A 59 8.07 -6.00 -8.93
N ILE A 60 7.28 -4.98 -8.71
CA ILE A 60 5.96 -5.12 -8.07
C ILE A 60 4.91 -5.63 -9.08
N PRO A 61 4.26 -6.78 -8.84
CA PRO A 61 3.30 -7.37 -9.76
C PRO A 61 1.89 -6.79 -9.59
N CYS A 62 1.77 -5.47 -9.50
CA CYS A 62 0.49 -4.80 -9.24
C CYS A 62 0.31 -3.62 -10.19
N ARG A 63 -0.93 -3.39 -10.63
CA ARG A 63 -1.26 -2.24 -11.44
C ARG A 63 -1.56 -0.99 -10.59
N LYS A 64 -1.47 0.15 -11.24
CA LYS A 64 -1.86 1.44 -10.68
C LYS A 64 -3.38 1.65 -10.77
N ALA A 65 -3.92 2.44 -9.86
CA ALA A 65 -5.34 2.74 -9.78
C ALA A 65 -5.81 3.66 -10.91
N THR A 66 -6.97 3.38 -11.45
CA THR A 66 -7.68 4.28 -12.36
C THR A 66 -8.22 5.52 -11.61
N LYS A 67 -8.65 6.54 -12.34
CA LYS A 67 -9.29 7.74 -11.75
C LYS A 67 -10.50 7.37 -10.89
N ALA A 68 -11.34 6.45 -11.34
CA ALA A 68 -12.50 5.99 -10.59
C ALA A 68 -12.10 5.27 -9.29
N GLU A 69 -11.07 4.42 -9.32
CA GLU A 69 -10.54 3.72 -8.15
C GLU A 69 -9.87 4.68 -7.16
N ARG A 70 -9.29 5.79 -7.62
CA ARG A 70 -8.81 6.89 -6.77
C ARG A 70 -9.94 7.78 -6.24
N LEU A 71 -11.20 7.46 -6.58
CA LEU A 71 -12.41 8.21 -6.20
C LEU A 71 -12.48 9.62 -6.81
N GLU A 72 -11.82 9.85 -7.94
CA GLU A 72 -11.90 11.10 -8.68
C GLU A 72 -13.24 11.23 -9.46
N PRO A 73 -13.74 12.44 -9.73
CA PRO A 73 -13.37 13.68 -9.05
C PRO A 73 -13.85 13.70 -7.60
N LEU A 74 -13.48 14.70 -6.83
CA LEU A 74 -13.89 14.86 -5.42
C LEU A 74 -13.37 13.76 -4.48
N SER A 75 -12.20 13.22 -4.77
CA SER A 75 -11.62 12.09 -4.03
C SER A 75 -11.58 12.30 -2.51
N ARG A 76 -11.36 13.53 -2.04
CA ARG A 76 -11.34 13.88 -0.62
C ARG A 76 -12.70 13.74 0.06
N LEU A 77 -13.73 14.31 -0.55
CA LEU A 77 -15.10 14.23 -0.04
C LEU A 77 -15.56 12.77 -0.01
N ARG A 78 -15.32 12.03 -1.10
CA ARG A 78 -15.66 10.62 -1.20
C ARG A 78 -14.93 9.75 -0.18
N ARG A 79 -13.64 10.01 0.10
CA ARG A 79 -12.90 9.35 1.18
C ARG A 79 -13.46 9.72 2.56
N TYR A 80 -13.74 10.99 2.79
CA TYR A 80 -14.36 11.42 4.04
C TYR A 80 -15.69 10.69 4.30
N LEU A 81 -16.57 10.65 3.31
CA LEU A 81 -17.88 9.94 3.43
C LEU A 81 -17.67 8.44 3.66
N LYS A 82 -16.74 7.80 2.93
CA LYS A 82 -16.42 6.39 3.15
C LYS A 82 -15.89 6.14 4.57
N ARG A 83 -15.01 6.99 5.09
CA ARG A 83 -14.53 6.89 6.48
C ARG A 83 -15.67 7.04 7.48
N ALA A 84 -16.49 8.06 7.33
CA ALA A 84 -17.62 8.33 8.22
C ALA A 84 -18.60 7.15 8.28
N THR A 85 -18.97 6.60 7.13
CA THR A 85 -19.90 5.44 7.05
C THR A 85 -19.27 4.15 7.59
N ASN A 86 -17.94 3.98 7.46
CA ASN A 86 -17.27 2.78 7.96
C ASN A 86 -16.94 2.83 9.46
N ARG A 87 -16.90 4.02 10.07
CA ARG A 87 -16.57 4.21 11.48
C ARG A 87 -17.46 3.39 12.41
N HIS A 88 -18.75 3.27 12.07
CA HIS A 88 -19.75 2.57 12.88
C HIS A 88 -19.93 1.09 12.52
N ARG A 89 -19.21 0.60 11.50
CA ARG A 89 -19.27 -0.82 11.10
C ARG A 89 -18.29 -1.65 11.91
N PRO A 90 -18.62 -2.91 12.22
CA PRO A 90 -17.64 -3.88 12.71
C PRO A 90 -16.43 -3.94 11.79
N PHE A 91 -15.23 -4.07 12.34
CA PHE A 91 -13.97 -3.98 11.57
C PHE A 91 -13.97 -4.91 10.34
N GLN A 92 -14.46 -6.14 10.49
CA GLN A 92 -14.49 -7.16 9.44
C GLN A 92 -15.45 -6.83 8.27
N LEU A 93 -16.38 -5.90 8.47
CA LEU A 93 -17.36 -5.48 7.47
C LEU A 93 -17.03 -4.13 6.82
N ARG A 94 -15.89 -3.55 7.18
CA ARG A 94 -15.44 -2.27 6.63
C ARG A 94 -14.92 -2.45 5.22
N ASN A 95 -15.29 -1.53 4.34
CA ASN A 95 -14.74 -1.40 2.99
C ASN A 95 -13.80 -0.20 2.84
N TYR A 96 -13.55 0.51 3.92
CA TYR A 96 -12.54 1.57 4.05
C TYR A 96 -11.89 1.45 5.42
N ILE A 97 -10.59 1.19 5.44
CA ILE A 97 -9.81 1.11 6.68
C ILE A 97 -8.72 2.16 6.64
N GLN A 98 -8.76 3.05 7.62
CA GLN A 98 -7.69 3.98 7.90
C GLN A 98 -7.01 3.54 9.19
N GLN A 99 -5.68 3.49 9.19
CA GLN A 99 -4.89 3.22 10.38
C GLN A 99 -5.14 4.31 11.43
N ALA A 100 -5.43 3.87 12.66
CA ALA A 100 -5.72 4.76 13.79
C ALA A 100 -4.54 4.81 14.76
N GLY A 101 -3.51 5.52 14.44
CA GLY A 101 -2.28 5.57 15.23
C GLY A 101 -1.13 4.84 14.55
N VAL A 102 -0.05 4.58 15.30
CA VAL A 102 1.18 3.97 14.79
C VAL A 102 1.34 2.51 15.20
N ASP A 103 0.54 2.05 16.17
CA ASP A 103 0.66 0.72 16.72
C ASP A 103 0.19 -0.37 15.76
N PHE A 104 0.72 -1.57 15.97
CA PHE A 104 0.29 -2.75 15.25
C PHE A 104 -1.15 -3.14 15.59
N ASP A 105 -2.00 -3.26 14.57
CA ASP A 105 -3.39 -3.69 14.71
C ASP A 105 -3.58 -5.11 14.14
N PRO A 106 -3.66 -6.14 14.98
CA PRO A 106 -3.77 -7.53 14.53
C PRO A 106 -5.07 -7.82 13.76
N ARG A 107 -6.10 -6.96 13.88
CA ARG A 107 -7.38 -7.15 13.17
C ARG A 107 -7.20 -7.12 11.66
N LEU A 108 -6.18 -6.40 11.16
CA LEU A 108 -5.86 -6.38 9.72
C LEU A 108 -5.44 -7.77 9.21
N LEU A 109 -4.76 -8.57 10.03
CA LEU A 109 -4.32 -9.92 9.65
C LEU A 109 -5.49 -10.87 9.42
N MET A 110 -6.59 -10.65 10.14
CA MET A 110 -7.80 -11.50 10.10
C MET A 110 -8.82 -11.03 9.07
N LEU A 111 -8.59 -9.88 8.45
CA LEU A 111 -9.53 -9.31 7.49
C LEU A 111 -9.62 -10.15 6.22
N ARG A 112 -10.85 -10.36 5.74
CA ARG A 112 -11.15 -11.06 4.47
C ARG A 112 -12.18 -10.22 3.70
N PRO A 113 -11.73 -9.27 2.86
CA PRO A 113 -12.63 -8.43 2.08
C PRO A 113 -13.41 -9.26 1.06
N LYS A 114 -14.71 -9.01 0.97
CA LYS A 114 -15.60 -9.67 -0.01
C LYS A 114 -15.85 -8.83 -1.27
N GLY A 115 -15.32 -7.62 -1.33
CA GLY A 115 -15.48 -6.68 -2.44
C GLY A 115 -14.32 -5.70 -2.47
N THR A 116 -14.56 -4.44 -2.85
CA THR A 116 -13.51 -3.43 -2.88
C THR A 116 -13.24 -2.88 -1.48
N LEU A 117 -12.02 -3.07 -1.01
CA LEU A 117 -11.47 -2.49 0.21
C LEU A 117 -10.51 -1.35 -0.12
N PHE A 118 -10.69 -0.20 0.52
CA PHE A 118 -9.71 0.89 0.53
C PHE A 118 -8.87 0.83 1.79
N LEU A 119 -7.54 0.83 1.62
CA LEU A 119 -6.58 0.76 2.72
C LEU A 119 -5.73 2.03 2.76
N GLU A 120 -5.72 2.72 3.90
CA GLU A 120 -4.98 3.96 4.10
C GLU A 120 -4.23 3.94 5.43
N GLY A 121 -2.92 4.13 5.40
CA GLY A 121 -2.04 4.15 6.56
C GLY A 121 -0.61 3.78 6.18
N TYR A 122 0.32 3.94 7.11
CA TYR A 122 1.72 3.59 6.90
C TYR A 122 2.01 2.12 7.18
N TRP A 123 1.29 1.50 8.12
CA TRP A 123 1.42 0.08 8.49
C TRP A 123 2.84 -0.33 8.86
N GLN A 124 3.55 0.53 9.61
CA GLN A 124 4.96 0.45 9.93
C GLN A 124 5.28 -0.64 10.97
N SER A 125 4.97 -1.89 10.65
CA SER A 125 5.37 -3.07 11.41
C SER A 125 5.56 -4.27 10.48
N GLU A 126 6.66 -4.99 10.63
CA GLU A 126 6.89 -6.23 9.90
C GLU A 126 5.86 -7.32 10.23
N SER A 127 5.23 -7.23 11.41
CA SER A 127 4.18 -8.15 11.84
C SER A 127 2.99 -8.21 10.88
N TYR A 128 2.80 -7.17 10.04
CA TYR A 128 1.75 -7.18 9.03
C TYR A 128 2.02 -8.10 7.85
N PHE A 129 3.27 -8.49 7.57
CA PHE A 129 3.63 -9.25 6.37
C PHE A 129 4.73 -10.31 6.59
N LYS A 130 5.11 -10.57 7.83
CA LYS A 130 6.17 -11.53 8.18
C LYS A 130 5.90 -12.94 7.62
N ASP A 131 4.64 -13.36 7.57
CA ASP A 131 4.22 -14.68 7.08
C ASP A 131 4.27 -14.81 5.54
N VAL A 132 4.64 -13.75 4.82
CA VAL A 132 4.84 -13.72 3.36
C VAL A 132 6.15 -13.00 2.99
N GLU A 133 7.11 -12.96 3.89
CA GLU A 133 8.38 -12.23 3.76
C GLU A 133 9.10 -12.55 2.45
N GLU A 134 9.20 -13.82 2.08
CA GLU A 134 9.88 -14.25 0.86
C GLU A 134 9.25 -13.67 -0.41
N THR A 135 7.91 -13.61 -0.44
CA THR A 135 7.18 -12.99 -1.55
C THR A 135 7.46 -11.49 -1.60
N ILE A 136 7.42 -10.81 -0.45
CA ILE A 136 7.71 -9.37 -0.38
C ILE A 136 9.15 -9.09 -0.84
N ARG A 137 10.13 -9.86 -0.38
CA ARG A 137 11.54 -9.73 -0.82
C ARG A 137 11.69 -9.93 -2.33
N SER A 138 10.95 -10.88 -2.90
CA SER A 138 10.96 -11.11 -4.34
C SER A 138 10.35 -9.95 -5.13
N ASP A 139 9.22 -9.42 -4.68
CA ASP A 139 8.53 -8.29 -5.31
C ASP A 139 9.38 -7.00 -5.22
N LEU A 140 10.14 -6.83 -4.15
CA LEU A 140 10.97 -5.65 -3.89
C LEU A 140 12.39 -5.74 -4.49
N ARG A 141 12.61 -6.63 -5.44
CA ARG A 141 13.85 -6.64 -6.23
C ARG A 141 13.92 -5.40 -7.11
N ILE A 142 15.04 -4.69 -7.03
CA ILE A 142 15.29 -3.50 -7.82
C ILE A 142 15.44 -3.89 -9.29
N ILE A 143 14.68 -3.23 -10.16
CA ILE A 143 14.71 -3.39 -11.63
C ILE A 143 15.23 -2.14 -12.35
N ALA A 144 15.32 -1.01 -11.62
CA ALA A 144 15.87 0.22 -12.19
C ALA A 144 17.35 0.04 -12.54
N PRO A 145 17.83 0.62 -13.66
CA PRO A 145 19.24 0.62 -13.99
C PRO A 145 20.05 1.26 -12.86
N THR A 146 21.03 0.53 -12.34
CA THR A 146 21.93 1.05 -11.32
C THR A 146 23.05 1.82 -12.03
N ASP A 147 23.22 3.10 -11.70
CA ASP A 147 24.33 3.87 -12.23
C ASP A 147 25.71 3.32 -11.73
N ARG A 148 26.81 3.73 -12.42
CA ARG A 148 28.16 3.24 -12.09
C ARG A 148 28.56 3.52 -10.65
N ASN A 149 28.15 4.65 -10.08
CA ASN A 149 28.47 5.02 -8.70
C ASN A 149 27.77 4.09 -7.71
N ASN A 150 26.50 3.80 -7.92
CA ASN A 150 25.72 2.87 -7.10
C ASN A 150 26.24 1.42 -7.19
N VAL A 151 26.71 0.98 -8.37
CA VAL A 151 27.38 -0.33 -8.52
C VAL A 151 28.66 -0.38 -7.67
N ASN A 152 29.47 0.66 -7.68
CA ASN A 152 30.70 0.73 -6.90
C ASN A 152 30.44 0.75 -5.39
N VAL A 153 29.42 1.50 -4.94
CA VAL A 153 28.99 1.51 -3.53
C VAL A 153 28.49 0.13 -3.10
N ALA A 154 27.65 -0.51 -3.92
CA ALA A 154 27.14 -1.86 -3.62
C ALA A 154 28.25 -2.91 -3.51
N LYS A 155 29.32 -2.82 -4.31
CA LYS A 155 30.50 -3.68 -4.17
C LYS A 155 31.19 -3.47 -2.82
N ARG A 156 31.44 -2.22 -2.44
CA ARG A 156 32.12 -1.87 -1.18
C ARG A 156 31.34 -2.29 0.07
N ILE A 157 30.03 -2.41 0.00
CA ILE A 157 29.21 -2.87 1.13
C ILE A 157 29.28 -4.40 1.29
N ARG A 158 29.62 -5.13 0.22
CA ARG A 158 29.70 -6.61 0.23
C ARG A 158 31.09 -7.15 0.62
N GLU A 159 32.10 -6.31 0.58
CA GLU A 159 33.46 -6.57 1.06
C GLU A 159 33.59 -6.26 2.56
#